data_2ea429508723f1d399b3c56dc06d1372
#
_entry.id   2ea429508723f1d399b3c56dc06d1372
#
_cell.length_a   1.000
_cell.length_b   1.000
_cell.length_c   1.000
_cell.angle_alpha   90.00
_cell.angle_beta   90.00
_cell.angle_gamma   90.00
#
_symmetry.space_group_name_H-M   'P 1'
#
loop_
_entity.id
_entity.type
_entity.pdbx_description
1 polymer ?
#
loop_
_entity_poly.entity_id
_entity_poly.type
_entity_poly.pdbx_seq_one_letter_code
_entity_poly.pdbx_strand_id
1 'polypeptide(L)'
;MTTLDAARLDAYCARLGIAAPPSPTLEALDAVIGAQLASIPFENIDPLLRRPVSIDLDTVFDKLVTRGRGGYCFELNTLLAAALGAFGFSVTPLAARVRWGLPDAVETVVSHMLLRVEVAHRSYLADVGFGGPTPFRAMALSAPAEDDFPYRLASSPPEAAGTAFHSFDLEARGDAGWVKVYRFDLTPQPWIDFGPRNWYVSTHPDSVFLRRLTAARTDGGTRVTLADGDLAERAPDGSVRRQRLETPEAVVQVLDERFGIRLDDGLRHGLMAALPQLLAANART
;
A
#
# COMPACT_ATOMS: atom_id res chain seq x y z
N MET A 1 10.21 8.71 -16.15
CA MET A 1 9.59 7.49 -15.60
C MET A 1 9.28 6.55 -16.76
N THR A 2 9.59 5.26 -16.63
CA THR A 2 9.24 4.23 -17.62
C THR A 2 7.76 3.88 -17.45
N THR A 3 6.99 3.91 -18.52
CA THR A 3 5.58 3.51 -18.54
C THR A 3 5.47 2.07 -19.04
N LEU A 4 4.31 1.43 -18.81
CA LEU A 4 4.01 0.12 -19.41
C LEU A 4 3.84 0.28 -20.93
N ASP A 5 4.38 -0.65 -21.70
CA ASP A 5 4.05 -0.80 -23.11
C ASP A 5 2.61 -1.37 -23.28
N ALA A 6 2.11 -1.41 -24.49
CA ALA A 6 0.72 -1.83 -24.78
C ALA A 6 0.43 -3.27 -24.28
N ALA A 7 1.34 -4.21 -24.51
CA ALA A 7 1.14 -5.60 -24.09
C ALA A 7 1.12 -5.76 -22.55
N ARG A 8 2.00 -5.05 -21.86
CA ARG A 8 2.01 -5.01 -20.39
C ARG A 8 0.78 -4.30 -19.83
N LEU A 9 0.32 -3.25 -20.50
CA LEU A 9 -0.88 -2.53 -20.10
C LEU A 9 -2.12 -3.42 -20.20
N ASP A 10 -2.25 -4.18 -21.29
CA ASP A 10 -3.33 -5.15 -21.46
C ASP A 10 -3.28 -6.24 -20.37
N ALA A 11 -2.10 -6.77 -20.07
CA ALA A 11 -1.92 -7.76 -19.02
C ALA A 11 -2.24 -7.19 -17.62
N TYR A 12 -1.86 -5.92 -17.35
CA TYR A 12 -2.24 -5.21 -16.12
C TYR A 12 -3.77 -5.06 -16.03
N CYS A 13 -4.43 -4.59 -17.09
CA CYS A 13 -5.90 -4.47 -17.11
C CYS A 13 -6.58 -5.83 -16.90
N ALA A 14 -6.08 -6.89 -17.53
CA ALA A 14 -6.58 -8.25 -17.31
C ALA A 14 -6.38 -8.73 -15.86
N ARG A 15 -5.24 -8.41 -15.24
CA ARG A 15 -4.97 -8.72 -13.81
C ARG A 15 -5.93 -8.02 -12.87
N LEU A 16 -6.35 -6.79 -13.21
CA LEU A 16 -7.32 -6.02 -12.45
C LEU A 16 -8.79 -6.36 -12.78
N GLY A 17 -9.06 -7.02 -13.91
CA GLY A 17 -10.42 -7.27 -14.38
C GLY A 17 -11.13 -6.01 -14.91
N ILE A 18 -10.38 -5.04 -15.45
CA ILE A 18 -10.92 -3.79 -16.00
C ILE A 18 -10.58 -3.63 -17.49
N ALA A 19 -11.35 -2.80 -18.18
CA ALA A 19 -10.95 -2.29 -19.50
C ALA A 19 -9.99 -1.10 -19.34
N ALA A 20 -9.11 -0.89 -20.31
CA ALA A 20 -8.27 0.31 -20.31
C ALA A 20 -9.15 1.57 -20.40
N PRO A 21 -8.95 2.58 -19.53
CA PRO A 21 -9.74 3.80 -19.56
C PRO A 21 -9.45 4.59 -20.84
N PRO A 22 -10.49 5.15 -21.47
CA PRO A 22 -10.35 5.85 -22.75
C PRO A 22 -9.65 7.22 -22.60
N SER A 23 -9.62 7.78 -21.41
CA SER A 23 -9.02 9.10 -21.12
C SER A 23 -8.69 9.25 -19.64
N PRO A 24 -7.71 10.12 -19.28
CA PRO A 24 -7.28 10.32 -17.89
C PRO A 24 -8.24 11.25 -17.13
N THR A 25 -9.40 10.73 -16.72
CA THR A 25 -10.38 11.43 -15.89
C THR A 25 -10.28 11.01 -14.43
N LEU A 26 -10.95 11.75 -13.52
CA LEU A 26 -10.98 11.40 -12.10
C LEU A 26 -11.67 10.05 -11.87
N GLU A 27 -12.75 9.79 -12.59
CA GLU A 27 -13.47 8.50 -12.53
C GLU A 27 -12.58 7.34 -12.98
N ALA A 28 -11.76 7.56 -14.01
CA ALA A 28 -10.77 6.59 -14.48
C ALA A 28 -9.68 6.34 -13.43
N LEU A 29 -9.18 7.40 -12.79
CA LEU A 29 -8.19 7.29 -11.70
C LEU A 29 -8.75 6.50 -10.52
N ASP A 30 -9.98 6.81 -10.08
CA ASP A 30 -10.65 6.11 -8.97
C ASP A 30 -10.90 4.64 -9.30
N ALA A 31 -11.34 4.34 -10.53
CA ALA A 31 -11.56 2.97 -11.00
C ALA A 31 -10.25 2.15 -10.98
N VAL A 32 -9.14 2.71 -11.45
CA VAL A 32 -7.84 2.03 -11.43
C VAL A 32 -7.34 1.81 -10.01
N ILE A 33 -7.42 2.81 -9.12
CA ILE A 33 -7.04 2.68 -7.71
C ILE A 33 -7.87 1.57 -7.04
N GLY A 34 -9.20 1.64 -7.16
CA GLY A 34 -10.08 0.64 -6.56
C GLY A 34 -9.83 -0.77 -7.07
N ALA A 35 -9.67 -0.92 -8.39
CA ALA A 35 -9.39 -2.21 -9.01
C ALA A 35 -8.01 -2.79 -8.59
N GLN A 36 -6.97 -1.95 -8.49
CA GLN A 36 -5.66 -2.42 -8.03
C GLN A 36 -5.70 -2.85 -6.56
N LEU A 37 -6.33 -2.10 -5.67
CA LEU A 37 -6.51 -2.47 -4.26
C LEU A 37 -7.31 -3.76 -4.09
N ALA A 38 -8.28 -4.02 -4.97
CA ALA A 38 -9.10 -5.23 -4.96
C ALA A 38 -8.37 -6.46 -5.53
N SER A 39 -7.43 -6.27 -6.45
CA SER A 39 -6.83 -7.37 -7.22
C SER A 39 -5.38 -7.68 -6.82
N ILE A 40 -4.60 -6.67 -6.42
CA ILE A 40 -3.18 -6.82 -6.08
C ILE A 40 -2.99 -6.44 -4.60
N PRO A 41 -2.90 -7.41 -3.69
CA PRO A 41 -2.83 -7.15 -2.27
C PRO A 41 -1.48 -6.54 -1.85
N PHE A 42 -1.51 -5.79 -0.75
CA PHE A 42 -0.30 -5.52 0.00
C PHE A 42 0.19 -6.81 0.68
N GLU A 43 1.51 -7.08 0.62
CA GLU A 43 2.14 -8.15 1.40
C GLU A 43 3.65 -7.89 1.57
N ASN A 44 4.22 -8.45 2.62
CA ASN A 44 5.65 -8.36 2.91
C ASN A 44 6.33 -9.74 3.05
N ILE A 45 5.87 -10.74 2.33
CA ILE A 45 6.39 -12.11 2.43
C ILE A 45 7.88 -12.17 2.08
N ASP A 46 8.32 -11.45 1.02
CA ASP A 46 9.73 -11.49 0.62
C ASP A 46 10.67 -10.92 1.69
N PRO A 47 10.44 -9.71 2.28
CA PRO A 47 11.24 -9.24 3.41
C PRO A 47 11.20 -10.19 4.61
N LEU A 48 10.04 -10.70 4.97
CA LEU A 48 9.88 -11.65 6.08
C LEU A 48 10.77 -12.88 5.90
N LEU A 49 10.81 -13.42 4.68
CA LEU A 49 11.61 -14.58 4.31
C LEU A 49 13.06 -14.22 3.92
N ARG A 50 13.50 -12.97 4.18
CA ARG A 50 14.84 -12.47 3.84
C ARG A 50 15.19 -12.59 2.36
N ARG A 51 14.18 -12.52 1.50
CA ARG A 51 14.35 -12.49 0.05
C ARG A 51 14.56 -11.04 -0.41
N PRO A 52 15.42 -10.75 -1.38
CA PRO A 52 15.62 -9.41 -1.88
C PRO A 52 14.35 -8.90 -2.59
N VAL A 53 14.05 -7.61 -2.41
CA VAL A 53 12.96 -6.93 -3.09
C VAL A 53 13.54 -5.91 -4.07
N SER A 54 13.26 -6.09 -5.35
CA SER A 54 13.55 -5.12 -6.39
C SER A 54 12.35 -4.19 -6.60
N ILE A 55 12.65 -2.91 -6.86
CA ILE A 55 11.66 -1.92 -7.29
C ILE A 55 11.84 -1.53 -8.76
N ASP A 56 12.66 -2.29 -9.48
CA ASP A 56 12.75 -2.22 -10.93
C ASP A 56 11.41 -2.62 -11.56
N LEU A 57 10.95 -1.85 -12.55
CA LEU A 57 9.61 -2.02 -13.12
C LEU A 57 9.40 -3.41 -13.74
N ASP A 58 10.43 -3.99 -14.37
CA ASP A 58 10.30 -5.30 -15.01
C ASP A 58 10.10 -6.39 -13.95
N THR A 59 10.88 -6.33 -12.86
CA THR A 59 10.77 -7.26 -11.73
C THR A 59 9.44 -7.09 -10.99
N VAL A 60 9.02 -5.85 -10.76
CA VAL A 60 7.74 -5.52 -10.11
C VAL A 60 6.58 -6.04 -10.95
N PHE A 61 6.60 -5.81 -12.26
CA PHE A 61 5.57 -6.28 -13.17
C PHE A 61 5.47 -7.81 -13.18
N ASP A 62 6.60 -8.50 -13.30
CA ASP A 62 6.63 -9.96 -13.26
C ASP A 62 6.02 -10.49 -11.96
N LYS A 63 6.42 -9.94 -10.81
CA LYS A 63 5.92 -10.37 -9.50
C LYS A 63 4.41 -10.13 -9.35
N LEU A 64 3.94 -8.89 -9.59
CA LEU A 64 2.59 -8.47 -9.25
C LEU A 64 1.55 -8.90 -10.29
N VAL A 65 1.92 -8.88 -11.57
CA VAL A 65 1.01 -9.18 -12.69
C VAL A 65 1.18 -10.62 -13.16
N THR A 66 2.38 -11.02 -13.57
CA THR A 66 2.61 -12.33 -14.19
C THR A 66 2.47 -13.46 -13.18
N ARG A 67 3.15 -13.36 -12.05
CA ARG A 67 3.12 -14.40 -11.00
C ARG A 67 1.93 -14.28 -10.05
N GLY A 68 1.14 -13.19 -10.12
CA GLY A 68 -0.06 -13.03 -9.30
C GLY A 68 0.23 -12.88 -7.80
N ARG A 69 1.39 -12.31 -7.47
CA ARG A 69 1.79 -11.95 -6.11
C ARG A 69 1.21 -10.60 -5.71
N GLY A 70 1.40 -10.22 -4.48
CA GLY A 70 1.33 -8.86 -3.97
C GLY A 70 2.70 -8.24 -3.78
N GLY A 71 2.74 -7.09 -3.13
CA GLY A 71 3.95 -6.37 -2.77
C GLY A 71 3.67 -5.28 -1.75
N TYR A 72 4.65 -4.46 -1.43
CA TYR A 72 4.44 -3.34 -0.52
C TYR A 72 4.59 -1.98 -1.23
N CYS A 73 4.60 -0.86 -0.50
CA CYS A 73 4.39 0.48 -1.07
C CYS A 73 5.26 0.81 -2.29
N PHE A 74 6.56 0.45 -2.25
CA PHE A 74 7.48 0.76 -3.36
C PHE A 74 7.16 -0.04 -4.61
N GLU A 75 6.71 -1.28 -4.49
CA GLU A 75 6.32 -2.12 -5.63
C GLU A 75 4.94 -1.72 -6.17
N LEU A 76 3.94 -1.61 -5.28
CA LEU A 76 2.55 -1.32 -5.66
C LEU A 76 2.39 0.05 -6.31
N ASN A 77 3.02 1.10 -5.72
CA ASN A 77 2.94 2.44 -6.27
C ASN A 77 3.86 2.63 -7.50
N THR A 78 4.95 1.85 -7.67
CA THR A 78 5.72 1.81 -8.91
C THR A 78 4.88 1.26 -10.06
N LEU A 79 4.18 0.14 -9.85
CA LEU A 79 3.28 -0.43 -10.86
C LEU A 79 2.14 0.53 -11.21
N LEU A 80 1.47 1.10 -10.20
CA LEU A 80 0.39 2.07 -10.40
C LEU A 80 0.88 3.27 -11.22
N ALA A 81 2.02 3.84 -10.85
CA ALA A 81 2.58 5.00 -11.54
C ALA A 81 2.90 4.70 -13.01
N ALA A 82 3.46 3.53 -13.31
CA ALA A 82 3.76 3.11 -14.68
C ALA A 82 2.49 2.89 -15.51
N ALA A 83 1.45 2.30 -14.93
CA ALA A 83 0.15 2.11 -15.56
C ALA A 83 -0.57 3.45 -15.80
N LEU A 84 -0.64 4.32 -14.79
CA LEU A 84 -1.25 5.65 -14.91
C LEU A 84 -0.54 6.49 -15.98
N GLY A 85 0.81 6.45 -16.03
CA GLY A 85 1.56 7.11 -17.10
C GLY A 85 1.21 6.59 -18.50
N ALA A 86 1.00 5.27 -18.64
CA ALA A 86 0.56 4.66 -19.89
C ALA A 86 -0.89 5.04 -20.27
N PHE A 87 -1.76 5.27 -19.29
CA PHE A 87 -3.12 5.82 -19.51
C PHE A 87 -3.13 7.34 -19.77
N GLY A 88 -1.97 8.01 -19.77
CA GLY A 88 -1.86 9.44 -20.09
C GLY A 88 -1.96 10.38 -18.87
N PHE A 89 -1.95 9.86 -17.65
CA PHE A 89 -1.90 10.72 -16.46
C PHE A 89 -0.49 11.29 -16.23
N SER A 90 -0.42 12.52 -15.69
CA SER A 90 0.81 13.09 -15.16
C SER A 90 0.97 12.66 -13.70
N VAL A 91 2.03 11.90 -13.41
CA VAL A 91 2.28 11.28 -12.11
C VAL A 91 3.60 11.78 -11.53
N THR A 92 3.59 12.18 -10.26
CA THR A 92 4.76 12.60 -9.50
C THR A 92 4.90 11.72 -8.26
N PRO A 93 6.00 11.01 -8.06
CA PRO A 93 6.24 10.25 -6.85
C PRO A 93 6.55 11.17 -5.66
N LEU A 94 5.97 10.87 -4.53
CA LEU A 94 6.16 11.52 -3.24
C LEU A 94 6.59 10.51 -2.19
N ALA A 95 7.10 11.00 -1.07
CA ALA A 95 7.50 10.16 0.05
C ALA A 95 6.87 10.62 1.37
N ALA A 96 6.62 9.67 2.27
CA ALA A 96 5.96 9.92 3.53
C ALA A 96 6.65 9.26 4.72
N ARG A 97 6.36 9.82 5.90
CA ARG A 97 6.69 9.26 7.21
C ARG A 97 5.48 8.54 7.77
N VAL A 98 5.60 7.25 8.04
CA VAL A 98 4.51 6.47 8.64
C VAL A 98 4.23 6.96 10.06
N ARG A 99 2.95 7.19 10.39
CA ARG A 99 2.47 7.66 11.70
C ARG A 99 1.50 6.69 12.36
N TRP A 100 1.09 5.65 11.66
CA TRP A 100 0.08 4.69 12.10
C TRP A 100 0.48 3.98 13.39
N GLY A 101 -0.35 4.12 14.42
CA GLY A 101 -0.12 3.49 15.73
C GLY A 101 1.01 4.12 16.56
N LEU A 102 1.52 5.29 16.17
CA LEU A 102 2.62 5.97 16.86
C LEU A 102 2.17 7.27 17.50
N PRO A 103 2.68 7.60 18.71
CA PRO A 103 2.49 8.91 19.31
C PRO A 103 3.09 10.03 18.43
N ASP A 104 2.54 11.25 18.54
CA ASP A 104 3.01 12.40 17.77
C ASP A 104 4.47 12.78 18.03
N ALA A 105 4.97 12.54 19.23
CA ALA A 105 6.34 12.83 19.62
C ALA A 105 7.40 11.88 19.02
N VAL A 106 6.98 10.76 18.42
CA VAL A 106 7.92 9.78 17.82
C VAL A 106 8.32 10.23 16.44
N GLU A 107 9.59 10.47 16.23
CA GLU A 107 10.14 10.70 14.89
C GLU A 107 10.24 9.39 14.11
N THR A 108 9.87 9.42 12.82
CA THR A 108 9.92 8.26 11.94
C THR A 108 10.70 8.57 10.68
N VAL A 109 11.35 7.55 10.12
CA VAL A 109 12.05 7.68 8.84
C VAL A 109 11.06 7.85 7.68
N VAL A 110 11.52 8.44 6.59
CA VAL A 110 10.76 8.49 5.33
C VAL A 110 10.80 7.11 4.68
N SER A 111 9.76 6.33 4.85
CA SER A 111 9.72 4.90 4.50
C SER A 111 8.52 4.48 3.66
N HIS A 112 7.66 5.43 3.28
CA HIS A 112 6.48 5.14 2.47
C HIS A 112 6.50 5.94 1.16
N MET A 113 6.09 5.31 0.07
CA MET A 113 5.91 5.89 -1.26
C MET A 113 4.43 6.07 -1.56
N LEU A 114 4.08 7.24 -2.11
CA LEU A 114 2.74 7.60 -2.57
C LEU A 114 2.87 8.43 -3.85
N LEU A 115 1.77 8.75 -4.50
CA LEU A 115 1.76 9.44 -5.77
C LEU A 115 0.90 10.71 -5.71
N ARG A 116 1.37 11.77 -6.37
CA ARG A 116 0.53 12.89 -6.80
C ARG A 116 0.18 12.71 -8.27
N VAL A 117 -1.11 12.81 -8.59
CA VAL A 117 -1.64 12.65 -9.95
C VAL A 117 -2.40 13.91 -10.34
N GLU A 118 -2.10 14.43 -11.52
CA GLU A 118 -2.79 15.62 -12.05
C GLU A 118 -3.97 15.18 -12.93
N VAL A 119 -5.16 15.72 -12.65
CA VAL A 119 -6.38 15.53 -13.45
C VAL A 119 -7.08 16.87 -13.61
N ALA A 120 -7.33 17.33 -14.84
CA ALA A 120 -8.03 18.57 -15.15
C ALA A 120 -7.52 19.79 -14.34
N HIS A 121 -6.20 19.97 -14.27
CA HIS A 121 -5.50 21.03 -13.54
C HIS A 121 -5.68 20.99 -12.01
N ARG A 122 -6.05 19.84 -11.45
CA ARG A 122 -6.11 19.60 -10.01
C ARG A 122 -5.20 18.46 -9.61
N SER A 123 -4.57 18.59 -8.44
CA SER A 123 -3.68 17.56 -7.88
C SER A 123 -4.44 16.66 -6.93
N TYR A 124 -4.21 15.35 -7.06
CA TYR A 124 -4.80 14.31 -6.24
C TYR A 124 -3.72 13.43 -5.62
N LEU A 125 -3.94 13.01 -4.39
CA LEU A 125 -3.23 11.91 -3.76
C LEU A 125 -3.77 10.60 -4.32
N ALA A 126 -2.88 9.71 -4.77
CA ALA A 126 -3.14 8.32 -5.11
C ALA A 126 -2.16 7.42 -4.37
N ASP A 127 -2.67 6.42 -3.65
CA ASP A 127 -1.86 5.48 -2.90
C ASP A 127 -2.56 4.12 -2.85
N VAL A 128 -1.88 3.08 -3.26
CA VAL A 128 -2.37 1.69 -3.21
C VAL A 128 -1.44 0.79 -2.37
N GLY A 129 -0.47 1.41 -1.69
CA GLY A 129 0.67 0.69 -1.10
C GLY A 129 0.81 0.78 0.42
N PHE A 130 -0.12 1.35 1.17
CA PHE A 130 0.07 1.49 2.61
C PHE A 130 -0.12 0.17 3.39
N GLY A 131 -0.97 -0.72 2.90
CA GLY A 131 -1.14 -2.06 3.48
C GLY A 131 -1.98 -2.10 4.76
N GLY A 132 -2.69 -1.03 5.06
CA GLY A 132 -3.60 -0.89 6.19
C GLY A 132 -4.73 0.06 5.81
N PRO A 133 -4.95 1.14 6.56
CA PRO A 133 -5.92 2.16 6.19
C PRO A 133 -5.45 2.94 4.95
N THR A 134 -5.83 2.46 3.78
CA THR A 134 -5.50 3.02 2.47
C THR A 134 -6.77 3.60 1.85
N PRO A 135 -6.76 4.87 1.37
CA PRO A 135 -7.87 5.43 0.62
C PRO A 135 -8.16 4.59 -0.62
N PHE A 136 -9.42 4.23 -0.85
CA PHE A 136 -9.81 3.38 -1.98
C PHE A 136 -10.21 4.17 -3.24
N ARG A 137 -9.94 5.48 -3.26
CA ARG A 137 -10.03 6.40 -4.39
C ARG A 137 -9.04 7.55 -4.22
N ALA A 138 -8.86 8.35 -5.25
CA ALA A 138 -8.03 9.54 -5.21
C ALA A 138 -8.59 10.59 -4.24
N MET A 139 -7.71 11.34 -3.59
CA MET A 139 -8.09 12.43 -2.68
C MET A 139 -7.56 13.76 -3.20
N ALA A 140 -8.42 14.74 -3.38
CA ALA A 140 -8.00 16.07 -3.84
C ALA A 140 -7.12 16.76 -2.77
N LEU A 141 -5.95 17.24 -3.17
CA LEU A 141 -4.99 17.89 -2.25
C LEU A 141 -5.45 19.28 -1.78
N SER A 142 -6.40 19.90 -2.47
CA SER A 142 -6.89 21.26 -2.17
C SER A 142 -8.36 21.32 -1.78
N ALA A 143 -9.04 20.18 -1.63
CA ALA A 143 -10.45 20.15 -1.26
C ALA A 143 -10.64 19.95 0.25
N PRO A 144 -11.74 20.49 0.83
CA PRO A 144 -12.13 20.16 2.19
C PRO A 144 -12.40 18.64 2.34
N ALA A 145 -12.31 18.15 3.58
CA ALA A 145 -12.68 16.78 3.89
C ALA A 145 -14.16 16.53 3.56
N GLU A 146 -14.45 15.35 3.03
CA GLU A 146 -15.82 14.90 2.80
C GLU A 146 -16.34 14.18 4.05
N ASP A 147 -17.55 14.51 4.49
CA ASP A 147 -18.10 14.00 5.76
C ASP A 147 -18.28 12.48 5.78
N ASP A 148 -18.65 11.89 4.64
CA ASP A 148 -18.92 10.45 4.52
C ASP A 148 -17.72 9.61 4.09
N PHE A 149 -16.58 10.23 3.79
CA PHE A 149 -15.38 9.50 3.42
C PHE A 149 -14.53 9.19 4.66
N PRO A 150 -14.09 7.93 4.86
CA PRO A 150 -13.36 7.53 6.07
C PRO A 150 -11.91 7.98 6.10
N TYR A 151 -11.49 8.85 5.20
CA TYR A 151 -10.16 9.44 5.13
C TYR A 151 -10.24 10.94 4.92
N ARG A 152 -9.25 11.67 5.45
CA ARG A 152 -9.10 13.09 5.19
C ARG A 152 -7.63 13.50 5.12
N LEU A 153 -7.36 14.64 4.49
CA LEU A 153 -6.08 15.31 4.55
C LEU A 153 -6.19 16.48 5.51
N ALA A 154 -5.37 16.44 6.56
CA ALA A 154 -5.25 17.53 7.52
C ALA A 154 -3.94 18.29 7.28
N SER A 155 -3.97 19.63 7.37
CA SER A 155 -2.74 20.42 7.40
C SER A 155 -1.93 20.06 8.65
N SER A 156 -0.66 19.80 8.47
CA SER A 156 0.24 19.53 9.57
C SER A 156 1.19 20.72 9.77
N PRO A 157 1.53 21.09 11.02
CA PRO A 157 2.53 22.09 11.25
C PRO A 157 3.88 21.64 10.67
N PRO A 158 4.77 22.59 10.27
CA PRO A 158 6.12 22.26 9.85
C PRO A 158 6.84 21.42 10.93
N GLU A 159 7.54 20.36 10.53
CA GLU A 159 8.26 19.47 11.46
C GLU A 159 9.42 20.16 12.18
N ALA A 160 9.95 21.24 11.60
CA ALA A 160 10.97 22.07 12.23
C ALA A 160 10.66 23.56 12.06
N ALA A 161 10.98 24.37 13.06
CA ALA A 161 10.88 25.82 12.99
C ALA A 161 11.77 26.32 11.83
N GLY A 162 11.15 27.02 10.84
CA GLY A 162 11.83 27.56 9.68
C GLY A 162 11.69 26.75 8.38
N THR A 163 11.07 25.56 8.38
CA THR A 163 10.71 24.88 7.13
C THR A 163 9.42 25.48 6.57
N ALA A 164 9.49 26.06 5.38
CA ALA A 164 8.35 26.69 4.70
C ALA A 164 7.43 25.68 4.01
N PHE A 165 7.60 24.39 4.20
CA PHE A 165 6.85 23.37 3.49
C PHE A 165 5.56 23.02 4.24
N HIS A 166 4.43 23.19 3.53
CA HIS A 166 3.16 22.65 3.98
C HIS A 166 3.22 21.11 3.95
N SER A 167 3.04 20.51 5.12
CA SER A 167 2.90 19.06 5.25
C SER A 167 1.42 18.71 5.40
N PHE A 168 1.08 17.51 4.95
CA PHE A 168 -0.24 16.92 5.08
C PHE A 168 -0.15 15.67 5.95
N ASP A 169 -1.08 15.52 6.87
CA ASP A 169 -1.35 14.24 7.51
C ASP A 169 -2.52 13.57 6.77
N LEU A 170 -2.29 12.37 6.19
CA LEU A 170 -3.40 11.50 5.86
C LEU A 170 -3.92 10.91 7.17
N GLU A 171 -5.21 11.08 7.42
CA GLU A 171 -5.89 10.54 8.58
C GLU A 171 -7.01 9.59 8.16
N ALA A 172 -7.17 8.50 8.90
CA ALA A 172 -8.26 7.55 8.77
C ALA A 172 -9.22 7.65 9.95
N ARG A 173 -10.52 7.45 9.71
CA ARG A 173 -11.52 7.40 10.76
C ARG A 173 -11.36 6.10 11.58
N GLY A 174 -11.02 6.23 12.84
CA GLY A 174 -10.96 5.15 13.83
C GLY A 174 -12.15 5.20 14.78
N ASP A 175 -12.22 4.25 15.69
CA ASP A 175 -13.34 4.12 16.65
C ASP A 175 -13.40 5.32 17.64
N ALA A 176 -12.25 5.91 17.99
CA ALA A 176 -12.14 7.04 18.91
C ALA A 176 -11.91 8.41 18.21
N GLY A 177 -12.03 8.47 16.88
CA GLY A 177 -11.78 9.68 16.09
C GLY A 177 -10.76 9.48 14.98
N TRP A 178 -10.17 10.57 14.51
CA TRP A 178 -9.21 10.54 13.42
C TRP A 178 -7.83 10.08 13.89
N VAL A 179 -7.23 9.14 13.16
CA VAL A 179 -5.92 8.56 13.44
C VAL A 179 -4.99 8.84 12.27
N LYS A 180 -3.81 9.38 12.55
CA LYS A 180 -2.79 9.65 11.54
C LYS A 180 -2.28 8.35 10.92
N VAL A 181 -2.26 8.32 9.59
CA VAL A 181 -1.75 7.20 8.81
C VAL A 181 -0.29 7.47 8.43
N TYR A 182 -0.05 8.57 7.74
CA TYR A 182 1.30 9.04 7.42
C TYR A 182 1.31 10.55 7.18
N ARG A 183 2.51 11.15 7.26
CA ARG A 183 2.78 12.56 6.97
C ARG A 183 3.63 12.67 5.73
N PHE A 184 3.28 13.61 4.84
CA PHE A 184 4.00 13.88 3.61
C PHE A 184 3.97 15.37 3.25
N ASP A 185 4.86 15.79 2.36
CA ASP A 185 4.82 17.06 1.65
C ASP A 185 4.73 16.84 0.14
N LEU A 186 4.65 17.93 -0.64
CA LEU A 186 4.52 17.86 -2.09
C LEU A 186 5.85 17.90 -2.84
N THR A 187 6.98 17.71 -2.16
CA THR A 187 8.30 17.68 -2.75
C THR A 187 8.46 16.46 -3.65
N PRO A 188 8.64 16.62 -4.97
CA PRO A 188 8.85 15.52 -5.88
C PRO A 188 10.09 14.72 -5.49
N GLN A 189 9.97 13.41 -5.51
CA GLN A 189 11.08 12.51 -5.20
C GLN A 189 11.61 11.87 -6.49
N PRO A 190 12.91 11.97 -6.79
CA PRO A 190 13.53 11.18 -7.86
C PRO A 190 13.34 9.68 -7.60
N TRP A 191 13.03 8.91 -8.65
CA TRP A 191 12.81 7.46 -8.54
C TRP A 191 13.99 6.71 -7.89
N ILE A 192 15.21 7.16 -8.17
CA ILE A 192 16.42 6.55 -7.63
C ILE A 192 16.48 6.65 -6.09
N ASP A 193 15.87 7.66 -5.49
CA ASP A 193 15.88 7.87 -4.03
C ASP A 193 15.02 6.86 -3.27
N PHE A 194 14.19 6.10 -3.96
CA PHE A 194 13.45 4.99 -3.35
C PHE A 194 14.32 3.72 -3.19
N GLY A 195 15.41 3.58 -3.91
CA GLY A 195 16.34 2.45 -3.76
C GLY A 195 16.87 2.28 -2.34
N PRO A 196 17.54 3.30 -1.74
CA PRO A 196 18.00 3.25 -0.35
C PRO A 196 16.87 3.04 0.67
N ARG A 197 15.68 3.65 0.45
CA ARG A 197 14.50 3.48 1.32
C ARG A 197 13.98 2.05 1.25
N ASN A 198 13.87 1.50 0.04
CA ASN A 198 13.50 0.11 -0.19
C ASN A 198 14.47 -0.85 0.49
N TRP A 199 15.78 -0.62 0.33
CA TRP A 199 16.80 -1.42 0.98
C TRP A 199 16.65 -1.40 2.50
N TYR A 200 16.46 -0.22 3.12
CA TYR A 200 16.24 -0.11 4.55
C TYR A 200 14.99 -0.90 4.99
N VAL A 201 13.86 -0.67 4.34
CA VAL A 201 12.59 -1.30 4.71
C VAL A 201 12.63 -2.82 4.53
N SER A 202 13.32 -3.34 3.51
CA SER A 202 13.36 -4.76 3.19
C SER A 202 14.47 -5.55 3.89
N THR A 203 15.53 -4.86 4.41
CA THR A 203 16.72 -5.57 4.90
C THR A 203 17.22 -5.12 6.26
N HIS A 204 16.90 -3.88 6.72
CA HIS A 204 17.41 -3.39 7.99
C HIS A 204 16.85 -4.17 9.17
N PRO A 205 17.66 -4.60 10.15
CA PRO A 205 17.20 -5.43 11.29
C PRO A 205 16.04 -4.83 12.09
N ASP A 206 15.95 -3.49 12.15
CA ASP A 206 14.85 -2.80 12.85
C ASP A 206 13.58 -2.68 12.02
N SER A 207 13.60 -3.09 10.74
CA SER A 207 12.38 -3.07 9.92
C SER A 207 11.33 -4.03 10.48
N VAL A 208 10.11 -3.52 10.65
CA VAL A 208 8.96 -4.31 11.08
C VAL A 208 8.64 -5.44 10.08
N PHE A 209 8.95 -5.24 8.80
CA PHE A 209 8.66 -6.22 7.75
C PHE A 209 9.54 -7.48 7.79
N LEU A 210 10.64 -7.44 8.55
CA LEU A 210 11.46 -8.60 8.79
C LEU A 210 11.01 -9.43 10.01
N ARG A 211 10.05 -8.92 10.77
CA ARG A 211 9.65 -9.49 12.08
C ARG A 211 8.16 -9.78 12.18
N ARG A 212 7.35 -9.28 11.26
CA ARG A 212 5.90 -9.48 11.23
C ARG A 212 5.42 -9.78 9.83
N LEU A 213 4.49 -10.70 9.71
CA LEU A 213 3.73 -10.90 8.47
C LEU A 213 2.59 -9.88 8.42
N THR A 214 2.49 -9.15 7.31
CA THR A 214 1.37 -8.24 7.07
C THR A 214 0.84 -8.46 5.66
N ALA A 215 -0.48 -8.60 5.53
CA ALA A 215 -1.18 -8.56 4.26
C ALA A 215 -2.44 -7.70 4.36
N ALA A 216 -2.80 -7.01 3.28
CA ALA A 216 -4.02 -6.20 3.20
C ALA A 216 -4.59 -6.20 1.78
N ARG A 217 -5.91 -6.19 1.70
CA ARG A 217 -6.68 -6.07 0.46
C ARG A 217 -7.92 -5.24 0.74
N THR A 218 -8.29 -4.36 -0.20
CA THR A 218 -9.50 -3.54 -0.08
C THR A 218 -10.35 -3.72 -1.33
N ASP A 219 -11.61 -4.11 -1.15
CA ASP A 219 -12.55 -4.31 -2.25
C ASP A 219 -13.91 -3.70 -1.87
N GLY A 220 -14.44 -2.81 -2.72
CA GLY A 220 -15.71 -2.11 -2.48
C GLY A 220 -15.77 -1.37 -1.13
N GLY A 221 -14.63 -0.87 -0.63
CA GLY A 221 -14.51 -0.23 0.67
C GLY A 221 -14.39 -1.21 1.85
N THR A 222 -14.61 -2.50 1.66
CA THR A 222 -14.33 -3.55 2.65
C THR A 222 -12.82 -3.82 2.68
N ARG A 223 -12.21 -3.68 3.85
CA ARG A 223 -10.78 -3.92 4.05
C ARG A 223 -10.53 -5.18 4.85
N VAL A 224 -9.79 -6.12 4.25
CA VAL A 224 -9.29 -7.32 4.91
C VAL A 224 -7.81 -7.10 5.23
N THR A 225 -7.41 -7.36 6.47
CA THR A 225 -6.02 -7.25 6.93
C THR A 225 -5.62 -8.49 7.69
N LEU A 226 -4.37 -8.91 7.52
CA LEU A 226 -3.72 -9.95 8.29
C LEU A 226 -2.46 -9.37 8.93
N ALA A 227 -2.31 -9.55 10.23
CA ALA A 227 -1.10 -9.23 10.97
C ALA A 227 -0.67 -10.48 11.76
N ASP A 228 0.38 -11.17 11.27
CA ASP A 228 0.77 -12.49 11.75
C ASP A 228 -0.41 -13.48 11.66
N GLY A 229 -1.07 -13.79 12.77
CA GLY A 229 -2.27 -14.65 12.82
C GLY A 229 -3.59 -13.90 13.02
N ASP A 230 -3.56 -12.57 13.17
CA ASP A 230 -4.77 -11.76 13.41
C ASP A 230 -5.38 -11.31 12.09
N LEU A 231 -6.47 -11.95 11.70
CA LEU A 231 -7.28 -11.60 10.54
C LEU A 231 -8.39 -10.65 10.98
N ALA A 232 -8.50 -9.51 10.31
CA ALA A 232 -9.59 -8.56 10.53
C ALA A 232 -10.23 -8.15 9.21
N GLU A 233 -11.55 -8.07 9.19
CA GLU A 233 -12.36 -7.57 8.09
C GLU A 233 -13.15 -6.36 8.60
N ARG A 234 -12.92 -5.19 8.00
CA ARG A 234 -13.66 -3.96 8.31
C ARG A 234 -14.53 -3.59 7.12
N ALA A 235 -15.83 -3.55 7.35
CA ALA A 235 -16.81 -3.14 6.35
C ALA A 235 -16.89 -1.60 6.23
N PRO A 236 -17.51 -1.06 5.15
CA PRO A 236 -17.69 0.38 4.96
C PRO A 236 -18.48 1.08 6.07
N ASP A 237 -19.40 0.37 6.71
CA ASP A 237 -20.18 0.87 7.85
C ASP A 237 -19.40 0.98 9.16
N GLY A 238 -18.10 0.60 9.14
CA GLY A 238 -17.20 0.62 10.28
C GLY A 238 -17.23 -0.66 11.12
N SER A 239 -18.15 -1.59 10.88
CA SER A 239 -18.19 -2.88 11.58
C SER A 239 -16.89 -3.68 11.35
N VAL A 240 -16.44 -4.40 12.38
CA VAL A 240 -15.19 -5.17 12.31
C VAL A 240 -15.43 -6.60 12.78
N ARG A 241 -15.13 -7.55 11.90
CA ARG A 241 -15.03 -8.97 12.23
C ARG A 241 -13.56 -9.33 12.46
N ARG A 242 -13.25 -10.02 13.54
CA ARG A 242 -11.89 -10.50 13.85
C ARG A 242 -11.87 -12.00 14.00
N GLN A 243 -10.77 -12.61 13.56
CA GLN A 243 -10.50 -14.03 13.70
C GLN A 243 -9.02 -14.23 13.99
N ARG A 244 -8.70 -15.09 14.96
CA ARG A 244 -7.34 -15.56 15.21
C ARG A 244 -7.09 -16.84 14.42
N LEU A 245 -6.03 -16.84 13.62
CA LEU A 245 -5.50 -18.02 12.92
C LEU A 245 -4.37 -18.60 13.79
N GLU A 246 -4.53 -19.83 14.21
CA GLU A 246 -3.63 -20.43 15.20
C GLU A 246 -2.55 -21.31 14.57
N THR A 247 -2.71 -21.68 13.29
CA THR A 247 -1.77 -22.57 12.61
C THR A 247 -1.17 -21.94 11.35
N PRO A 248 0.08 -22.32 11.00
CA PRO A 248 0.71 -21.89 9.75
C PRO A 248 -0.13 -22.20 8.52
N GLU A 249 -0.77 -23.38 8.48
CA GLU A 249 -1.61 -23.81 7.37
C GLU A 249 -2.80 -22.88 7.17
N ALA A 250 -3.48 -22.50 8.27
CA ALA A 250 -4.60 -21.55 8.20
C ALA A 250 -4.17 -20.19 7.68
N VAL A 251 -2.98 -19.70 8.08
CA VAL A 251 -2.42 -18.44 7.56
C VAL A 251 -2.12 -18.54 6.07
N VAL A 252 -1.45 -19.61 5.63
CA VAL A 252 -1.11 -19.85 4.21
C VAL A 252 -2.38 -19.97 3.36
N GLN A 253 -3.40 -20.68 3.86
CA GLN A 253 -4.70 -20.80 3.17
C GLN A 253 -5.37 -19.43 3.02
N VAL A 254 -5.39 -18.62 4.08
CA VAL A 254 -5.98 -17.27 4.04
C VAL A 254 -5.23 -16.34 3.07
N LEU A 255 -3.89 -16.40 3.01
CA LEU A 255 -3.10 -15.64 2.03
C LEU A 255 -3.49 -16.00 0.58
N ASP A 256 -3.74 -17.27 0.30
CA ASP A 256 -4.16 -17.74 -1.03
C ASP A 256 -5.62 -17.34 -1.33
N GLU A 257 -6.57 -17.76 -0.47
CA GLU A 257 -8.01 -17.67 -0.74
C GLU A 257 -8.59 -16.27 -0.53
N ARG A 258 -8.18 -15.57 0.56
CA ARG A 258 -8.77 -14.27 0.91
C ARG A 258 -8.00 -13.10 0.31
N PHE A 259 -6.68 -13.20 0.20
CA PHE A 259 -5.85 -12.16 -0.39
C PHE A 259 -5.56 -12.43 -1.88
N GLY A 260 -5.72 -13.65 -2.37
CA GLY A 260 -5.45 -14.01 -3.77
C GLY A 260 -3.96 -14.00 -4.12
N ILE A 261 -3.09 -14.25 -3.12
CA ILE A 261 -1.64 -14.29 -3.30
C ILE A 261 -1.25 -15.67 -3.81
N ARG A 262 -0.73 -15.76 -5.03
CA ARG A 262 -0.22 -17.02 -5.57
C ARG A 262 1.12 -17.37 -4.93
N LEU A 263 1.13 -18.42 -4.14
CA LEU A 263 2.31 -18.90 -3.44
C LEU A 263 2.89 -20.11 -4.16
N ASP A 264 4.13 -20.03 -4.64
CA ASP A 264 4.89 -21.20 -5.09
C ASP A 264 5.33 -22.06 -3.92
N ASP A 265 5.84 -23.29 -4.21
CA ASP A 265 6.27 -24.25 -3.18
C ASP A 265 7.37 -23.68 -2.28
N GLY A 266 8.30 -22.89 -2.83
CA GLY A 266 9.38 -22.27 -2.07
C GLY A 266 8.89 -21.21 -1.08
N LEU A 267 7.86 -20.44 -1.45
CA LEU A 267 7.21 -19.47 -0.56
C LEU A 267 6.38 -20.18 0.51
N ARG A 268 5.60 -21.20 0.12
CA ARG A 268 4.83 -22.01 1.07
C ARG A 268 5.75 -22.65 2.12
N HIS A 269 6.82 -23.29 1.68
CA HIS A 269 7.81 -23.90 2.59
C HIS A 269 8.44 -22.84 3.53
N GLY A 270 8.86 -21.69 2.99
CA GLY A 270 9.43 -20.60 3.80
C GLY A 270 8.45 -20.06 4.84
N LEU A 271 7.19 -19.83 4.45
CA LEU A 271 6.14 -19.39 5.38
C LEU A 271 5.87 -20.43 6.46
N MET A 272 5.75 -21.72 6.10
CA MET A 272 5.56 -22.80 7.06
C MET A 272 6.68 -22.90 8.10
N ALA A 273 7.92 -22.54 7.72
CA ALA A 273 9.05 -22.49 8.64
C ALA A 273 9.05 -21.23 9.54
N ALA A 274 8.62 -20.06 9.02
CA ALA A 274 8.67 -18.80 9.75
C ALA A 274 7.47 -18.58 10.69
N LEU A 275 6.26 -18.99 10.28
CA LEU A 275 5.00 -18.71 10.98
C LEU A 275 4.91 -19.25 12.42
N PRO A 276 5.43 -20.43 12.78
CA PRO A 276 5.31 -20.93 14.16
C PRO A 276 5.85 -19.95 15.21
N GLN A 277 6.97 -19.29 14.93
CA GLN A 277 7.56 -18.31 15.86
C GLN A 277 6.72 -17.04 15.95
N LEU A 278 6.17 -16.56 14.82
CA LEU A 278 5.31 -15.36 14.79
C LEU A 278 4.01 -15.59 15.55
N LEU A 279 3.36 -16.75 15.34
CA LEU A 279 2.11 -17.10 16.01
C LEU A 279 2.30 -17.29 17.52
N ALA A 280 3.42 -17.88 17.96
CA ALA A 280 3.74 -18.09 19.38
C ALA A 280 4.09 -16.76 20.10
N ALA A 281 4.74 -15.81 19.45
CA ALA A 281 5.09 -14.51 20.03
C ALA A 281 3.85 -13.69 20.39
N ASN A 282 2.83 -13.72 19.53
CA ASN A 282 1.59 -12.97 19.71
C ASN A 282 0.55 -13.64 20.61
N ALA A 283 0.72 -14.91 20.98
CA ALA A 283 -0.16 -15.57 21.95
C ALA A 283 0.13 -15.14 23.41
N ARG A 284 1.21 -14.36 23.64
CA ARG A 284 1.67 -13.93 24.99
C ARG A 284 1.37 -12.45 25.30
N THR A 285 0.77 -11.73 24.36
CA THR A 285 0.33 -10.33 24.50
C THR A 285 -1.20 -10.23 24.56
#